data_9aba212466227e227decd3b2bb9bf521
#
_entry.id   9aba212466227e227decd3b2bb9bf521
#
_cell.length_a   1.000
_cell.length_b   1.000
_cell.length_c   1.000
_cell.angle_alpha   90.00
_cell.angle_beta   90.00
_cell.angle_gamma   90.00
#
_symmetry.space_group_name_H-M   'P 1'
#
loop_
_entity.id
_entity.type
_entity.pdbx_description
1 polymer ?
#
loop_
_entity_poly.entity_id
_entity_poly.type
_entity_poly.pdbx_seq_one_letter_code
_entity_poly.pdbx_strand_id
1 'polypeptide(L)'
;MRSVRSAAFVAIFGVTLAGASAAAQRPGGMAGMGGMGAGMMGMTHDSATMALASGSHQLVMNHERITRTVVNLPNGVRTTTESADSLVAAAIKEHVGTTVQLVEKGADPGLPMESPATRAIFKLKDKIRTTTETTAKGVVVIQTSGDSAAVAALQTHAAEVSDLVKGGMTAMHAAMMKSGGMRMPR
;
A
#
# COMPACT_ATOMS: atom_id res chain seq x y z
N MET A 1 2.94 -32.16 31.69
CA MET A 1 3.45 -31.03 30.88
C MET A 1 3.97 -31.58 29.55
N ARG A 2 3.18 -31.49 28.50
CA ARG A 2 3.56 -31.94 27.14
C ARG A 2 3.51 -30.70 26.23
N SER A 3 4.70 -30.34 25.72
CA SER A 3 4.92 -29.27 24.77
C SER A 3 4.40 -29.69 23.39
N VAL A 4 3.44 -28.93 22.82
CA VAL A 4 2.99 -29.10 21.44
C VAL A 4 3.79 -28.14 20.58
N ARG A 5 4.70 -28.69 19.78
CA ARG A 5 5.41 -27.94 18.73
C ARG A 5 4.56 -27.96 17.48
N SER A 6 4.02 -26.80 17.10
CA SER A 6 3.36 -26.62 15.80
C SER A 6 4.41 -26.49 14.71
N ALA A 7 4.38 -27.42 13.79
CA ALA A 7 5.20 -27.42 12.57
C ALA A 7 4.49 -26.56 11.50
N ALA A 8 5.19 -25.57 10.99
CA ALA A 8 4.76 -24.79 9.84
C ALA A 8 5.06 -25.59 8.55
N PHE A 9 4.02 -25.90 7.78
CA PHE A 9 4.17 -26.45 6.43
C PHE A 9 4.36 -25.30 5.45
N VAL A 10 5.57 -25.23 4.89
CA VAL A 10 5.88 -24.38 3.74
C VAL A 10 5.66 -25.23 2.48
N ALA A 11 4.64 -24.90 1.70
CA ALA A 11 4.43 -25.46 0.37
C ALA A 11 5.15 -24.58 -0.66
N ILE A 12 6.28 -25.10 -1.18
CA ILE A 12 7.01 -24.49 -2.29
C ILE A 12 6.40 -25.02 -3.59
N PHE A 13 5.71 -24.17 -4.36
CA PHE A 13 5.37 -24.45 -5.76
C PHE A 13 6.40 -23.79 -6.66
N GLY A 14 7.29 -24.60 -7.20
CA GLY A 14 8.18 -24.18 -8.27
C GLY A 14 7.46 -24.22 -9.62
N VAL A 15 7.41 -23.09 -10.30
CA VAL A 15 7.04 -23.01 -11.72
C VAL A 15 8.27 -22.59 -12.51
N THR A 16 8.80 -23.54 -13.29
CA THR A 16 9.83 -23.28 -14.30
C THR A 16 9.14 -22.84 -15.59
N LEU A 17 9.41 -21.63 -16.06
CA LEU A 17 9.09 -21.22 -17.44
C LEU A 17 10.38 -21.16 -18.26
N ALA A 18 10.41 -22.00 -19.28
CA ALA A 18 11.43 -22.02 -20.32
C ALA A 18 11.25 -20.84 -21.28
N GLY A 19 12.38 -20.31 -21.77
CA GLY A 19 12.44 -19.15 -22.63
C GLY A 19 12.03 -19.42 -24.08
N ALA A 20 11.69 -18.34 -24.77
CA ALA A 20 11.77 -18.25 -26.21
C ALA A 20 12.20 -16.83 -26.59
N SER A 21 13.42 -16.71 -27.11
CA SER A 21 13.94 -15.52 -27.76
C SER A 21 13.33 -15.39 -29.16
N ALA A 22 12.79 -14.22 -29.47
CA ALA A 22 12.54 -13.83 -30.87
C ALA A 22 13.10 -12.42 -31.08
N ALA A 23 14.18 -12.37 -31.85
CA ALA A 23 14.72 -11.15 -32.42
C ALA A 23 13.98 -10.83 -33.72
N ALA A 24 13.50 -9.59 -33.88
CA ALA A 24 13.16 -9.04 -35.19
C ALA A 24 13.28 -7.50 -35.23
N GLN A 25 14.31 -7.02 -35.87
CA GLN A 25 14.41 -6.00 -36.92
C GLN A 25 13.76 -4.63 -36.78
N ARG A 26 14.62 -3.61 -36.72
CA ARG A 26 14.32 -2.22 -37.07
C ARG A 26 14.19 -2.07 -38.60
N PRO A 27 13.37 -1.13 -39.06
CA PRO A 27 13.92 -0.06 -39.90
C PRO A 27 13.46 1.34 -39.46
N GLY A 28 14.36 2.24 -39.38
CA GLY A 28 14.66 3.40 -40.19
C GLY A 28 13.73 4.60 -40.15
N GLY A 29 14.21 5.69 -39.51
CA GLY A 29 14.19 7.02 -40.03
C GLY A 29 12.89 7.84 -40.00
N MET A 30 12.88 8.89 -39.11
CA MET A 30 12.70 10.27 -39.58
C MET A 30 13.01 11.24 -38.42
N ALA A 31 13.96 12.12 -38.71
CA ALA A 31 14.26 13.30 -37.92
C ALA A 31 13.18 14.38 -38.14
N GLY A 32 12.86 15.15 -37.09
CA GLY A 32 12.18 16.41 -37.31
C GLY A 32 11.42 16.94 -36.11
N MET A 33 11.98 17.98 -35.48
CA MET A 33 11.33 19.13 -34.86
C MET A 33 10.52 18.99 -33.58
N GLY A 34 10.96 19.79 -32.60
CA GLY A 34 10.07 20.33 -31.57
C GLY A 34 10.58 20.18 -30.17
N GLY A 35 11.64 20.91 -29.80
CA GLY A 35 11.94 21.12 -28.37
C GLY A 35 10.86 21.97 -27.76
N MET A 36 10.31 21.47 -26.66
CA MET A 36 9.74 22.16 -25.49
C MET A 36 9.05 21.11 -24.64
N GLY A 37 9.70 20.66 -23.58
CA GLY A 37 9.14 19.64 -22.68
C GLY A 37 10.16 18.97 -21.77
N ALA A 38 11.34 19.54 -21.60
CA ALA A 38 12.39 18.94 -20.76
C ALA A 38 12.28 19.35 -19.29
N GLY A 39 11.08 19.48 -18.75
CA GLY A 39 10.86 19.90 -17.35
C GLY A 39 10.13 18.91 -16.47
N MET A 40 9.72 17.73 -16.96
CA MET A 40 8.88 16.80 -16.19
C MET A 40 9.42 15.36 -16.18
N MET A 41 10.68 15.17 -16.44
CA MET A 41 11.35 13.86 -16.37
C MET A 41 12.31 13.80 -15.18
N GLY A 42 11.75 13.66 -13.96
CA GLY A 42 12.55 13.51 -12.74
C GLY A 42 12.00 12.54 -11.71
N MET A 43 10.84 11.94 -11.94
CA MET A 43 10.28 10.90 -11.05
C MET A 43 10.19 9.59 -11.83
N THR A 44 11.24 8.82 -11.83
CA THR A 44 11.15 7.38 -12.13
C THR A 44 10.44 6.72 -10.96
N HIS A 45 9.10 6.75 -10.97
CA HIS A 45 8.34 5.87 -10.09
C HIS A 45 8.65 4.44 -10.52
N ASP A 46 9.21 3.66 -9.60
CA ASP A 46 9.41 2.25 -9.88
C ASP A 46 8.06 1.52 -10.05
N SER A 47 8.09 0.33 -10.61
CA SER A 47 6.87 -0.43 -10.86
C SER A 47 6.06 -0.72 -9.59
N ALA A 48 6.72 -0.83 -8.44
CA ALA A 48 6.07 -1.09 -7.15
C ALA A 48 5.29 0.14 -6.66
N THR A 49 5.86 1.34 -6.81
CA THR A 49 5.18 2.60 -6.49
C THR A 49 3.95 2.83 -7.37
N MET A 50 4.07 2.55 -8.68
CA MET A 50 2.95 2.65 -9.62
C MET A 50 1.85 1.63 -9.29
N ALA A 51 2.20 0.40 -8.97
CA ALA A 51 1.25 -0.65 -8.55
C ALA A 51 0.53 -0.26 -7.26
N LEU A 52 1.26 0.29 -6.28
CA LEU A 52 0.68 0.75 -5.02
C LEU A 52 -0.31 1.91 -5.24
N ALA A 53 0.05 2.90 -6.05
CA ALA A 53 -0.82 4.03 -6.38
C ALA A 53 -2.10 3.56 -7.10
N SER A 54 -1.96 2.67 -8.09
CA SER A 54 -3.09 2.08 -8.82
C SER A 54 -3.99 1.25 -7.91
N GLY A 55 -3.41 0.41 -7.04
CA GLY A 55 -4.14 -0.39 -6.07
C GLY A 55 -4.91 0.47 -5.07
N SER A 56 -4.29 1.54 -4.55
CA SER A 56 -4.96 2.50 -3.67
C SER A 56 -6.15 3.16 -4.35
N HIS A 57 -5.98 3.63 -5.59
CA HIS A 57 -7.05 4.24 -6.37
C HIS A 57 -8.21 3.26 -6.61
N GLN A 58 -7.90 2.02 -7.00
CA GLN A 58 -8.90 0.97 -7.22
C GLN A 58 -9.72 0.71 -5.95
N LEU A 59 -9.09 0.63 -4.78
CA LEU A 59 -9.78 0.42 -3.50
C LEU A 59 -10.68 1.61 -3.15
N VAL A 60 -10.20 2.84 -3.35
CA VAL A 60 -11.00 4.05 -3.12
C VAL A 60 -12.21 4.11 -4.05
N MET A 61 -12.09 3.72 -5.31
CA MET A 61 -13.22 3.65 -6.25
C MET A 61 -14.25 2.57 -5.89
N ASN A 62 -13.85 1.53 -5.15
CA ASN A 62 -14.72 0.45 -4.68
C ASN A 62 -15.03 0.53 -3.18
N HIS A 63 -14.82 1.68 -2.55
CA HIS A 63 -14.90 1.86 -1.09
C HIS A 63 -16.22 1.38 -0.48
N GLU A 64 -17.36 1.56 -1.16
CA GLU A 64 -18.69 1.13 -0.71
C GLU A 64 -18.81 -0.41 -0.56
N ARG A 65 -17.93 -1.18 -1.23
CA ARG A 65 -17.88 -2.64 -1.14
C ARG A 65 -16.91 -3.12 -0.08
N ILE A 66 -16.26 -2.21 0.64
CA ILE A 66 -15.26 -2.53 1.65
C ILE A 66 -15.87 -2.36 3.04
N THR A 67 -15.73 -3.40 3.85
CA THR A 67 -16.03 -3.34 5.28
C THR A 67 -14.71 -3.26 6.05
N ARG A 68 -14.59 -2.26 6.94
CA ARG A 68 -13.40 -2.07 7.75
C ARG A 68 -13.75 -1.92 9.23
N THR A 69 -13.03 -2.65 10.07
CA THR A 69 -13.10 -2.55 11.53
C THR A 69 -11.71 -2.20 12.07
N VAL A 70 -11.66 -1.25 13.00
CA VAL A 70 -10.44 -0.82 13.69
C VAL A 70 -10.63 -0.96 15.19
N VAL A 71 -9.68 -1.60 15.85
CA VAL A 71 -9.58 -1.71 17.30
C VAL A 71 -8.25 -1.12 17.74
N ASN A 72 -8.29 0.01 18.44
CA ASN A 72 -7.09 0.58 19.04
C ASN A 72 -6.69 -0.27 20.26
N LEU A 73 -5.44 -0.71 20.26
CA LEU A 73 -4.82 -1.44 21.37
C LEU A 73 -4.02 -0.47 22.23
N PRO A 74 -3.76 -0.76 23.50
CA PRO A 74 -2.89 0.10 24.33
C PRO A 74 -1.49 0.30 23.73
N ASN A 75 -1.00 -0.67 22.96
CA ASN A 75 0.32 -0.67 22.33
C ASN A 75 0.26 -0.76 20.81
N GLY A 76 -0.84 -0.38 20.15
CA GLY A 76 -0.94 -0.47 18.69
C GLY A 76 -2.35 -0.44 18.15
N VAL A 77 -2.59 -1.19 17.07
CA VAL A 77 -3.88 -1.26 16.40
C VAL A 77 -4.11 -2.64 15.78
N ARG A 78 -5.35 -3.10 15.81
CA ARG A 78 -5.82 -4.25 15.01
C ARG A 78 -6.83 -3.75 14.01
N THR A 79 -6.64 -4.08 12.74
CA THR A 79 -7.55 -3.72 11.65
C THR A 79 -8.01 -4.96 10.92
N THR A 80 -9.27 -5.00 10.53
CA THR A 80 -9.84 -6.00 9.64
C THR A 80 -10.42 -5.28 8.43
N THR A 81 -10.00 -5.64 7.23
CA THR A 81 -10.48 -5.03 5.98
C THR A 81 -10.92 -6.14 5.04
N GLU A 82 -12.18 -6.14 4.66
CA GLU A 82 -12.81 -7.24 3.92
C GLU A 82 -13.79 -6.72 2.88
N SER A 83 -14.10 -7.57 1.89
CA SER A 83 -15.17 -7.36 0.92
C SER A 83 -15.87 -8.68 0.61
N ALA A 84 -17.18 -8.62 0.37
CA ALA A 84 -17.94 -9.75 -0.17
C ALA A 84 -17.67 -9.93 -1.68
N ASP A 85 -17.21 -8.90 -2.37
CA ASP A 85 -16.77 -8.96 -3.76
C ASP A 85 -15.37 -9.57 -3.84
N SER A 86 -15.24 -10.67 -4.57
CA SER A 86 -13.98 -11.43 -4.64
C SER A 86 -12.83 -10.66 -5.31
N LEU A 87 -13.13 -9.79 -6.28
CA LEU A 87 -12.11 -8.96 -6.93
C LEU A 87 -11.61 -7.87 -6.00
N VAL A 88 -12.52 -7.24 -5.25
CA VAL A 88 -12.16 -6.25 -4.24
C VAL A 88 -11.39 -6.91 -3.09
N ALA A 89 -11.80 -8.10 -2.65
CA ALA A 89 -11.08 -8.88 -1.63
C ALA A 89 -9.65 -9.23 -2.07
N ALA A 90 -9.45 -9.60 -3.35
CA ALA A 90 -8.13 -9.85 -3.91
C ALA A 90 -7.28 -8.56 -3.93
N ALA A 91 -7.85 -7.45 -4.39
CA ALA A 91 -7.18 -6.15 -4.40
C ALA A 91 -6.76 -5.67 -2.99
N ILE A 92 -7.61 -5.90 -1.97
CA ILE A 92 -7.27 -5.62 -0.57
C ILE A 92 -6.01 -6.41 -0.15
N LYS A 93 -5.99 -7.72 -0.42
CA LYS A 93 -4.87 -8.60 -0.05
C LYS A 93 -3.56 -8.19 -0.72
N GLU A 94 -3.61 -7.90 -2.00
CA GLU A 94 -2.47 -7.45 -2.79
C GLU A 94 -1.94 -6.10 -2.28
N HIS A 95 -2.82 -5.11 -2.12
CA HIS A 95 -2.46 -3.78 -1.66
C HIS A 95 -1.81 -3.82 -0.26
N VAL A 96 -2.44 -4.51 0.69
CA VAL A 96 -1.91 -4.62 2.06
C VAL A 96 -0.59 -5.38 2.07
N GLY A 97 -0.47 -6.49 1.32
CA GLY A 97 0.76 -7.27 1.21
C GLY A 97 1.92 -6.42 0.67
N THR A 98 1.69 -5.66 -0.41
CA THR A 98 2.69 -4.76 -0.99
C THR A 98 3.08 -3.66 0.00
N THR A 99 2.10 -3.04 0.66
CA THR A 99 2.37 -1.95 1.63
C THR A 99 3.20 -2.44 2.82
N VAL A 100 2.85 -3.60 3.39
CA VAL A 100 3.61 -4.19 4.50
C VAL A 100 5.07 -4.46 4.09
N GLN A 101 5.29 -5.03 2.91
CA GLN A 101 6.65 -5.28 2.40
C GLN A 101 7.45 -3.98 2.19
N LEU A 102 6.82 -2.90 1.70
CA LEU A 102 7.47 -1.61 1.55
C LEU A 102 7.88 -1.03 2.91
N VAL A 103 7.00 -1.09 3.90
CA VAL A 103 7.31 -0.64 5.27
C VAL A 103 8.45 -1.46 5.86
N GLU A 104 8.43 -2.78 5.77
CA GLU A 104 9.48 -3.66 6.28
C GLU A 104 10.86 -3.36 5.65
N LYS A 105 10.89 -3.08 4.36
CA LYS A 105 12.10 -2.68 3.63
C LYS A 105 12.52 -1.23 3.93
N GLY A 106 11.65 -0.42 4.51
CA GLY A 106 11.86 1.02 4.66
C GLY A 106 11.84 1.77 3.32
N ALA A 107 11.23 1.19 2.31
CA ALA A 107 11.09 1.75 0.98
C ALA A 107 9.84 2.64 0.92
N ASP A 108 9.94 3.85 1.48
CA ASP A 108 8.89 4.86 1.41
C ASP A 108 8.66 5.28 -0.05
N PRO A 109 7.48 5.02 -0.64
CA PRO A 109 7.21 5.33 -2.04
C PRO A 109 7.04 6.83 -2.32
N GLY A 110 6.94 7.67 -1.28
CA GLY A 110 6.80 9.14 -1.42
C GLY A 110 5.55 9.54 -2.18
N LEU A 111 4.43 8.86 -1.97
CA LEU A 111 3.19 9.16 -2.69
C LEU A 111 2.67 10.57 -2.32
N PRO A 112 2.11 11.34 -3.29
CA PRO A 112 1.63 12.69 -3.03
C PRO A 112 0.56 12.79 -1.94
N MET A 113 -0.15 11.70 -1.67
CA MET A 113 -1.20 11.59 -0.66
C MET A 113 -0.72 11.07 0.69
N GLU A 114 0.58 10.81 0.85
CA GLU A 114 1.10 10.33 2.13
C GLU A 114 0.89 11.32 3.25
N SER A 115 0.26 10.84 4.31
CA SER A 115 0.06 11.62 5.52
C SER A 115 1.35 11.66 6.38
N PRO A 116 1.45 12.64 7.31
CA PRO A 116 2.50 12.63 8.31
C PRO A 116 2.55 11.33 9.13
N ALA A 117 1.39 10.69 9.38
CA ALA A 117 1.31 9.42 10.10
C ALA A 117 1.95 8.29 9.29
N THR A 118 1.66 8.19 7.99
CA THR A 118 2.28 7.21 7.09
C THR A 118 3.81 7.36 7.08
N ARG A 119 4.31 8.59 6.90
CA ARG A 119 5.76 8.86 6.94
C ARG A 119 6.39 8.51 8.29
N ALA A 120 5.69 8.72 9.39
CA ALA A 120 6.16 8.33 10.72
C ALA A 120 6.27 6.81 10.87
N ILE A 121 5.33 6.04 10.28
CA ILE A 121 5.40 4.57 10.26
C ILE A 121 6.65 4.09 9.53
N PHE A 122 6.96 4.62 8.34
CA PHE A 122 8.21 4.28 7.63
C PHE A 122 9.47 4.61 8.45
N LYS A 123 9.50 5.77 9.10
CA LYS A 123 10.64 6.19 9.95
C LYS A 123 10.81 5.32 11.20
N LEU A 124 9.71 4.81 11.75
CA LEU A 124 9.70 4.05 13.00
C LEU A 124 9.53 2.54 12.76
N LYS A 125 9.69 2.06 11.53
CA LYS A 125 9.45 0.66 11.14
C LYS A 125 10.14 -0.36 12.04
N ASP A 126 11.38 -0.10 12.44
CA ASP A 126 12.19 -1.01 13.26
C ASP A 126 11.66 -1.15 14.70
N LYS A 127 10.76 -0.24 15.11
CA LYS A 127 10.04 -0.27 16.40
C LYS A 127 8.65 -0.88 16.30
N ILE A 128 8.19 -1.20 15.09
CA ILE A 128 6.85 -1.71 14.83
C ILE A 128 6.93 -3.20 14.51
N ARG A 129 6.12 -3.99 15.19
CA ARG A 129 5.88 -5.40 14.86
C ARG A 129 4.57 -5.50 14.10
N THR A 130 4.61 -6.05 12.91
CA THR A 130 3.43 -6.29 12.05
C THR A 130 3.15 -7.78 11.95
N THR A 131 1.89 -8.17 12.10
CA THR A 131 1.39 -9.50 11.81
C THR A 131 0.19 -9.39 10.90
N THR A 132 0.18 -10.17 9.82
CA THR A 132 -0.92 -10.21 8.84
C THR A 132 -1.53 -11.60 8.79
N GLU A 133 -2.84 -11.65 8.69
CA GLU A 133 -3.62 -12.87 8.49
C GLU A 133 -4.55 -12.68 7.30
N THR A 134 -4.42 -13.53 6.28
CA THR A 134 -5.32 -13.51 5.13
C THR A 134 -6.59 -14.28 5.47
N THR A 135 -7.74 -13.63 5.30
CA THR A 135 -9.07 -14.27 5.41
C THR A 135 -9.62 -14.63 4.03
N ALA A 136 -10.73 -15.34 3.98
CA ALA A 136 -11.42 -15.59 2.70
C ALA A 136 -11.79 -14.28 2.00
N LYS A 137 -12.18 -13.24 2.76
CA LYS A 137 -12.74 -11.99 2.26
C LYS A 137 -11.77 -10.80 2.29
N GLY A 138 -10.54 -10.96 2.79
CA GLY A 138 -9.62 -9.85 2.93
C GLY A 138 -8.45 -10.14 3.84
N VAL A 139 -8.14 -9.23 4.78
CA VAL A 139 -6.96 -9.32 5.64
C VAL A 139 -7.21 -8.73 7.02
N VAL A 140 -6.60 -9.35 8.02
CA VAL A 140 -6.43 -8.80 9.37
C VAL A 140 -4.98 -8.38 9.52
N VAL A 141 -4.75 -7.16 10.00
CA VAL A 141 -3.42 -6.64 10.32
C VAL A 141 -3.39 -6.24 11.79
N ILE A 142 -2.37 -6.70 12.50
CA ILE A 142 -2.08 -6.31 13.87
C ILE A 142 -0.71 -5.66 13.88
N GLN A 143 -0.64 -4.41 14.32
CA GLN A 143 0.60 -3.66 14.45
C GLN A 143 0.76 -3.18 15.87
N THR A 144 1.91 -3.48 16.47
CA THR A 144 2.22 -3.14 17.87
C THR A 144 3.60 -2.51 17.99
N SER A 145 3.78 -1.67 19.00
CA SER A 145 5.05 -1.04 19.34
C SER A 145 5.14 -0.75 20.84
N GLY A 146 6.35 -0.75 21.37
CA GLY A 146 6.64 -0.19 22.68
C GLY A 146 6.90 1.33 22.67
N ASP A 147 6.97 1.95 21.49
CA ASP A 147 7.20 3.37 21.28
C ASP A 147 5.86 4.12 21.13
N SER A 148 5.60 5.09 22.01
CA SER A 148 4.32 5.81 22.00
C SER A 148 4.09 6.63 20.72
N ALA A 149 5.14 7.15 20.10
CA ALA A 149 5.03 7.89 18.85
C ALA A 149 4.65 6.94 17.69
N ALA A 150 5.20 5.72 17.67
CA ALA A 150 4.81 4.70 16.71
C ALA A 150 3.35 4.27 16.91
N VAL A 151 2.92 4.06 18.16
CA VAL A 151 1.51 3.72 18.48
C VAL A 151 0.57 4.83 17.98
N ALA A 152 0.89 6.10 18.27
CA ALA A 152 0.08 7.24 17.81
C ALA A 152 0.01 7.30 16.27
N ALA A 153 1.14 7.09 15.58
CA ALA A 153 1.18 7.07 14.11
C ALA A 153 0.32 5.94 13.53
N LEU A 154 0.39 4.72 14.10
CA LEU A 154 -0.40 3.58 13.67
C LEU A 154 -1.91 3.82 13.83
N GLN A 155 -2.33 4.34 14.98
CA GLN A 155 -3.74 4.63 15.26
C GLN A 155 -4.27 5.77 14.39
N THR A 156 -3.47 6.82 14.16
CA THR A 156 -3.83 7.93 13.26
C THR A 156 -3.98 7.44 11.83
N HIS A 157 -3.02 6.67 11.33
CA HIS A 157 -3.09 6.07 10.00
C HIS A 157 -4.32 5.15 9.84
N ALA A 158 -4.62 4.34 10.84
CA ALA A 158 -5.80 3.48 10.80
C ALA A 158 -7.11 4.27 10.72
N ALA A 159 -7.20 5.42 11.38
CA ALA A 159 -8.34 6.34 11.28
C ALA A 159 -8.43 6.98 9.89
N GLU A 160 -7.31 7.49 9.35
CA GLU A 160 -7.24 8.07 7.99
C GLU A 160 -7.71 7.09 6.92
N VAL A 161 -7.25 5.82 6.98
CA VAL A 161 -7.72 4.77 6.06
C VAL A 161 -9.21 4.49 6.24
N SER A 162 -9.73 4.54 7.48
CA SER A 162 -11.17 4.37 7.71
C SER A 162 -12.00 5.52 7.11
N ASP A 163 -11.47 6.74 7.13
CA ASP A 163 -12.11 7.88 6.48
C ASP A 163 -12.12 7.72 4.95
N LEU A 164 -11.05 7.20 4.35
CA LEU A 164 -11.00 6.87 2.92
C LEU A 164 -12.04 5.79 2.55
N VAL A 165 -12.18 4.74 3.36
CA VAL A 165 -13.20 3.70 3.15
C VAL A 165 -14.62 4.25 3.28
N LYS A 166 -14.87 5.20 4.18
CA LYS A 166 -16.19 5.83 4.34
C LYS A 166 -16.52 6.83 3.24
N GLY A 167 -15.56 7.65 2.82
CA GLY A 167 -15.79 8.81 1.97
C GLY A 167 -15.25 8.70 0.55
N GLY A 168 -14.56 7.61 0.20
CA GLY A 168 -14.06 7.35 -1.14
C GLY A 168 -13.24 8.50 -1.72
N MET A 169 -13.52 8.87 -2.96
CA MET A 169 -12.83 9.95 -3.67
C MET A 169 -12.96 11.31 -2.99
N THR A 170 -14.08 11.58 -2.33
CA THR A 170 -14.27 12.85 -1.58
C THR A 170 -13.26 12.93 -0.42
N ALA A 171 -13.13 11.86 0.35
CA ALA A 171 -12.14 11.79 1.44
C ALA A 171 -10.71 11.83 0.91
N MET A 172 -10.44 11.18 -0.22
CA MET A 172 -9.13 11.23 -0.88
C MET A 172 -8.76 12.66 -1.28
N HIS A 173 -9.64 13.39 -1.94
CA HIS A 173 -9.41 14.79 -2.29
C HIS A 173 -9.17 15.66 -1.04
N ALA A 174 -9.97 15.48 0.02
CA ALA A 174 -9.78 16.21 1.27
C ALA A 174 -8.42 15.90 1.92
N ALA A 175 -7.96 14.64 1.89
CA ALA A 175 -6.65 14.24 2.38
C ALA A 175 -5.51 14.89 1.56
N MET A 176 -5.62 14.91 0.22
CA MET A 176 -4.64 15.56 -0.67
C MET A 176 -4.55 17.07 -0.43
N MET A 177 -5.67 17.74 -0.23
CA MET A 177 -5.69 19.19 0.12
C MET A 177 -5.02 19.44 1.47
N LYS A 178 -5.27 18.58 2.47
CA LYS A 178 -4.69 18.70 3.81
C LYS A 178 -3.19 18.41 3.84
N SER A 179 -2.70 17.48 3.01
CA SER A 179 -1.27 17.14 2.91
C SER A 179 -0.44 18.17 2.14
N GLY A 180 -1.05 19.22 1.61
CA GLY A 180 -0.39 20.29 0.86
C GLY A 180 -0.04 19.88 -0.58
N GLY A 181 -0.59 18.81 -1.10
CA GLY A 181 -0.35 18.29 -2.45
C GLY A 181 -0.89 19.16 -3.59
N MET A 182 -1.76 20.14 -3.28
CA MET A 182 -2.20 21.17 -4.22
C MET A 182 -1.88 22.55 -3.64
N ARG A 183 -0.65 23.01 -3.81
CA ARG A 183 -0.37 24.45 -3.72
C ARG A 183 -0.98 25.10 -4.96
N MET A 184 -2.09 25.81 -4.81
CA MET A 184 -2.55 26.76 -5.83
C MET A 184 -1.42 27.77 -6.06
N PRO A 185 -0.99 28.03 -7.31
CA PRO A 185 -0.09 29.14 -7.58
C PRO A 185 -0.83 30.45 -7.20
N ARG A 186 -0.14 31.26 -6.40
CA ARG A 186 -0.61 32.64 -6.09
C ARG A 186 -0.37 33.50 -7.29
#